data_06b80742d4cbb7e3d3db5f5fa5b6bb64
#
_entry.id   06b80742d4cbb7e3d3db5f5fa5b6bb64
#
_cell.length_a   1.000
_cell.length_b   1.000
_cell.length_c   1.000
_cell.angle_alpha   90.00
_cell.angle_beta   90.00
_cell.angle_gamma   90.00
#
_symmetry.space_group_name_H-M   'P 1'
#
loop_
_entity.id
_entity.type
_entity.pdbx_description
1 polymer ?
#
loop_
_entity_poly.entity_id
_entity_poly.type
_entity_poly.pdbx_seq_one_letter_code
_entity_poly.pdbx_strand_id
1 'polypeptide(L)'
;GLSNPVVGRTIEDKDGNLWIGTEGGGLNYYNRRTREFKWFRPEIGPNSISHNNIKALYYDASKDIIWIGTHLGGLNRLDIRSGRFTHYRMEAGNPETLPSDIIRDIAPYQDHLVIATQNGICLFDPANGKCQQLFQDSKEGKKIKMVADVTFDSNGTLWIAATGEGVFSYRFD
;
A
#
# COMPACT_ATOMS: atom_id res chain seq x y z
N GLY A 1 9.34 18.80 12.76
CA GLY A 1 7.98 18.80 12.20
C GLY A 1 7.85 17.88 10.99
N LEU A 2 6.70 17.93 10.33
CA LEU A 2 6.44 17.16 9.10
C LEU A 2 7.39 17.56 7.96
N SER A 3 7.74 16.58 7.14
CA SER A 3 8.59 16.77 5.95
C SER A 3 7.88 17.52 4.81
N ASN A 4 6.54 17.47 4.79
CA ASN A 4 5.68 18.14 3.82
C ASN A 4 4.29 18.38 4.45
N PRO A 5 3.65 19.54 4.25
CA PRO A 5 2.34 19.82 4.83
C PRO A 5 1.16 19.11 4.15
N VAL A 6 1.36 18.57 2.94
CA VAL A 6 0.31 17.81 2.23
C VAL A 6 0.33 16.39 2.75
N VAL A 7 -0.58 16.09 3.66
CA VAL A 7 -0.69 14.80 4.36
C VAL A 7 -1.76 13.95 3.70
N GLY A 8 -1.43 12.68 3.45
CA GLY A 8 -2.35 11.65 2.97
C GLY A 8 -2.80 10.71 4.08
N ARG A 9 -2.25 9.50 4.12
CA ARG A 9 -2.61 8.47 5.11
C ARG A 9 -1.83 8.61 6.40
N THR A 10 -2.49 8.29 7.51
CA THR A 10 -1.87 8.20 8.84
C THR A 10 -2.30 6.90 9.49
N ILE A 11 -1.35 6.18 10.08
CA ILE A 11 -1.59 4.97 10.86
C ILE A 11 -0.85 5.04 12.20
N GLU A 12 -1.34 4.28 13.17
CA GLU A 12 -0.74 4.14 14.50
C GLU A 12 -0.10 2.74 14.61
N ASP A 13 1.10 2.67 15.18
CA ASP A 13 1.75 1.40 15.50
C ASP A 13 1.38 0.89 16.91
N LYS A 14 1.83 -0.32 17.27
CA LYS A 14 1.55 -0.95 18.56
C LYS A 14 2.07 -0.16 19.77
N ASP A 15 3.04 0.71 19.58
CA ASP A 15 3.63 1.56 20.62
C ASP A 15 2.96 2.94 20.70
N GLY A 16 1.90 3.16 19.89
CA GLY A 16 1.14 4.40 19.85
C GLY A 16 1.79 5.52 19.04
N ASN A 17 2.86 5.25 18.31
CA ASN A 17 3.51 6.23 17.45
C ASN A 17 2.79 6.34 16.10
N LEU A 18 2.94 7.48 15.44
CA LEU A 18 2.27 7.73 14.17
C LEU A 18 3.22 7.60 12.98
N TRP A 19 2.72 6.95 11.94
CA TRP A 19 3.34 6.89 10.63
C TRP A 19 2.48 7.68 9.65
N ILE A 20 3.05 8.68 9.00
CA ILE A 20 2.32 9.69 8.25
C ILE A 20 2.90 9.77 6.83
N GLY A 21 2.10 9.37 5.87
CA GLY A 21 2.42 9.51 4.45
C GLY A 21 2.16 10.92 3.96
N THR A 22 3.09 11.47 3.18
CA THR A 22 2.97 12.80 2.61
C THR A 22 3.09 12.79 1.09
N GLU A 23 2.66 13.87 0.45
CA GLU A 23 2.88 14.09 -0.97
C GLU A 23 4.16 14.91 -1.18
N GLY A 24 5.24 14.23 -1.60
CA GLY A 24 6.53 14.84 -1.89
C GLY A 24 7.54 14.88 -0.73
N GLY A 25 7.14 14.52 0.47
CA GLY A 25 8.03 14.51 1.64
C GLY A 25 8.42 13.10 2.13
N GLY A 26 7.89 12.05 1.49
CA GLY A 26 8.10 10.67 1.90
C GLY A 26 7.23 10.25 3.08
N LEU A 27 7.73 9.28 3.85
CA LEU A 27 7.07 8.76 5.05
C LEU A 27 7.65 9.41 6.29
N ASN A 28 6.78 9.88 7.18
CA ASN A 28 7.16 10.46 8.48
C ASN A 28 6.81 9.50 9.61
N TYR A 29 7.70 9.36 10.55
CA TYR A 29 7.46 8.72 11.83
C TYR A 29 7.45 9.79 12.92
N TYR A 30 6.43 9.78 13.78
CA TYR A 30 6.31 10.67 14.94
C TYR A 30 6.27 9.86 16.21
N ASN A 31 7.30 10.01 17.05
CA ASN A 31 7.34 9.42 18.37
C ASN A 31 6.55 10.28 19.35
N ARG A 32 5.42 9.76 19.85
CA ARG A 32 4.55 10.52 20.77
C ARG A 32 5.20 10.83 22.11
N ARG A 33 6.05 9.94 22.60
CA ARG A 33 6.72 10.10 23.91
C ARG A 33 7.80 11.17 23.85
N THR A 34 8.68 11.14 22.85
CA THR A 34 9.78 12.10 22.70
C THR A 34 9.38 13.35 21.93
N ARG A 35 8.25 13.32 21.23
CA ARG A 35 7.75 14.36 20.31
C ARG A 35 8.69 14.63 19.14
N GLU A 36 9.49 13.66 18.76
CA GLU A 36 10.45 13.74 17.67
C GLU A 36 9.88 13.16 16.39
N PHE A 37 10.33 13.75 15.27
CA PHE A 37 10.05 13.27 13.92
C PHE A 37 11.29 12.61 13.32
N LYS A 38 11.07 11.52 12.60
CA LYS A 38 12.03 10.90 11.68
C LYS A 38 11.39 10.83 10.30
N TRP A 39 12.18 11.10 9.27
CA TRP A 39 11.73 11.08 7.88
C TRP A 39 12.41 9.96 7.10
N PHE A 40 11.64 9.31 6.25
CA PHE A 40 12.12 8.31 5.31
C PHE A 40 11.86 8.84 3.90
N ARG A 41 12.93 9.08 3.17
CA ARG A 41 12.94 9.59 1.80
C ARG A 41 13.75 8.68 0.89
N PRO A 42 13.55 8.73 -0.44
CA PRO A 42 14.44 8.05 -1.36
C PRO A 42 15.88 8.51 -1.18
N GLU A 43 16.77 7.53 -1.08
CA GLU A 43 18.22 7.74 -0.95
C GLU A 43 18.95 6.87 -1.97
N ILE A 44 20.22 7.14 -2.21
CA ILE A 44 21.05 6.28 -3.06
C ILE A 44 21.26 4.93 -2.37
N GLY A 45 20.88 3.86 -3.05
CA GLY A 45 20.99 2.50 -2.54
C GLY A 45 19.63 1.82 -2.35
N PRO A 46 19.64 0.50 -2.10
CA PRO A 46 18.41 -0.30 -2.08
C PRO A 46 17.61 -0.19 -0.77
N ASN A 47 18.18 0.37 0.30
CA ASN A 47 17.57 0.38 1.63
C ASN A 47 16.93 1.71 1.98
N SER A 48 16.10 2.22 1.11
CA SER A 48 15.29 3.41 1.36
C SER A 48 13.91 3.25 0.74
N ILE A 49 12.99 4.14 1.06
CA ILE A 49 11.69 4.17 0.40
C ILE A 49 11.84 4.49 -1.10
N SER A 50 10.99 3.89 -1.93
CA SER A 50 11.13 4.00 -3.40
C SER A 50 10.63 5.31 -4.00
N HIS A 51 9.79 6.06 -3.29
CA HIS A 51 9.18 7.30 -3.80
C HIS A 51 8.75 8.24 -2.68
N ASN A 52 8.73 9.54 -2.94
CA ASN A 52 8.34 10.58 -1.96
C ASN A 52 6.83 10.76 -1.78
N ASN A 53 6.02 10.32 -2.75
CA ASN A 53 4.56 10.44 -2.65
C ASN A 53 3.97 9.14 -2.10
N ILE A 54 3.46 9.21 -0.88
CA ILE A 54 2.86 8.07 -0.17
C ILE A 54 1.34 8.15 -0.29
N LYS A 55 0.73 7.09 -0.82
CA LYS A 55 -0.71 7.02 -1.07
C LYS A 55 -1.45 6.06 -0.17
N ALA A 56 -0.79 5.00 0.29
CA ALA A 56 -1.41 3.98 1.13
C ALA A 56 -0.47 3.52 2.23
N LEU A 57 -1.01 3.20 3.40
CA LEU A 57 -0.29 2.65 4.54
C LEU A 57 -1.11 1.54 5.19
N TYR A 58 -0.47 0.43 5.50
CA TYR A 58 -1.02 -0.64 6.32
C TYR A 58 0.04 -1.14 7.32
N TYR A 59 -0.33 -1.22 8.59
CA TYR A 59 0.54 -1.75 9.65
C TYR A 59 0.13 -3.18 10.02
N ASP A 60 1.02 -4.13 9.78
CA ASP A 60 0.90 -5.50 10.26
C ASP A 60 1.51 -5.60 11.67
N ALA A 61 0.64 -5.50 12.68
CA ALA A 61 1.05 -5.52 14.08
C ALA A 61 1.66 -6.87 14.51
N SER A 62 1.28 -7.97 13.87
CA SER A 62 1.79 -9.31 14.19
C SER A 62 3.26 -9.48 13.81
N LYS A 63 3.71 -8.81 12.79
CA LYS A 63 5.06 -8.89 12.24
C LYS A 63 5.88 -7.62 12.46
N ASP A 64 5.28 -6.54 12.95
CA ASP A 64 5.89 -5.22 13.10
C ASP A 64 6.41 -4.65 11.77
N ILE A 65 5.56 -4.74 10.77
CA ILE A 65 5.85 -4.34 9.39
C ILE A 65 4.88 -3.25 8.95
N ILE A 66 5.38 -2.26 8.22
CA ILE A 66 4.55 -1.31 7.49
C ILE A 66 4.63 -1.59 5.99
N TRP A 67 3.47 -1.73 5.38
CA TRP A 67 3.29 -1.76 3.95
C TRP A 67 2.95 -0.37 3.43
N ILE A 68 3.68 0.09 2.42
CA ILE A 68 3.66 1.47 1.96
C ILE A 68 3.38 1.47 0.46
N GLY A 69 2.22 1.96 0.08
CA GLY A 69 1.87 2.20 -1.32
C GLY A 69 2.33 3.59 -1.77
N THR A 70 3.02 3.65 -2.90
CA THR A 70 3.56 4.90 -3.44
C THR A 70 2.94 5.27 -4.77
N HIS A 71 3.09 6.53 -5.16
CA HIS A 71 2.76 7.00 -6.50
C HIS A 71 3.99 6.89 -7.40
N LEU A 72 4.07 5.85 -8.23
CA LEU A 72 5.14 5.51 -9.17
C LEU A 72 6.31 4.66 -8.63
N GLY A 73 6.39 4.40 -7.34
CA GLY A 73 7.45 3.57 -6.75
C GLY A 73 7.01 2.14 -6.40
N GLY A 74 5.79 1.76 -6.72
CA GLY A 74 5.23 0.46 -6.37
C GLY A 74 4.93 0.32 -4.88
N LEU A 75 5.01 -0.92 -4.39
CA LEU A 75 4.77 -1.29 -2.99
C LEU A 75 6.10 -1.43 -2.25
N ASN A 76 6.18 -0.84 -1.06
CA ASN A 76 7.33 -0.99 -0.16
C ASN A 76 6.90 -1.75 1.10
N ARG A 77 7.81 -2.55 1.62
CA ARG A 77 7.72 -3.18 2.92
C ARG A 77 8.83 -2.62 3.81
N LEU A 78 8.46 -2.05 4.95
CA LEU A 78 9.40 -1.61 5.98
C LEU A 78 9.29 -2.56 7.17
N ASP A 79 10.36 -3.27 7.46
CA ASP A 79 10.55 -3.96 8.73
C ASP A 79 11.03 -2.95 9.77
N ILE A 80 10.18 -2.65 10.76
CA ILE A 80 10.45 -1.57 11.73
C ILE A 80 11.65 -1.89 12.61
N ARG A 81 11.83 -3.17 12.97
CA ARG A 81 12.91 -3.59 13.88
C ARG A 81 14.28 -3.44 13.24
N SER A 82 14.41 -3.89 12.00
CA SER A 82 15.68 -3.86 11.27
C SER A 82 15.91 -2.56 10.51
N GLY A 83 14.85 -1.76 10.28
CA GLY A 83 14.88 -0.58 9.42
C GLY A 83 15.04 -0.91 7.93
N ARG A 84 14.76 -2.14 7.55
CA ARG A 84 15.00 -2.66 6.20
C ARG A 84 13.81 -2.44 5.29
N PHE A 85 14.06 -1.87 4.10
CA PHE A 85 13.08 -1.76 3.03
C PHE A 85 13.20 -2.92 2.03
N THR A 86 12.05 -3.37 1.52
CA THR A 86 11.93 -4.27 0.36
C THR A 86 10.96 -3.64 -0.62
N HIS A 87 11.27 -3.68 -1.89
CA HIS A 87 10.47 -3.08 -2.96
C HIS A 87 9.82 -4.15 -3.84
N TYR A 88 8.59 -3.90 -4.24
CA TYR A 88 7.84 -4.72 -5.19
C TYR A 88 7.33 -3.80 -6.30
N ARG A 89 7.58 -4.17 -7.55
CA ARG A 89 7.27 -3.36 -8.72
C ARG A 89 6.52 -4.14 -9.77
N MET A 90 5.82 -3.40 -10.62
CA MET A 90 5.25 -3.93 -11.85
C MET A 90 6.36 -4.27 -12.83
N GLU A 91 6.28 -5.46 -13.43
CA GLU A 91 7.14 -5.91 -14.54
C GLU A 91 6.27 -6.16 -15.78
N ALA A 92 6.58 -5.48 -16.87
CA ALA A 92 5.82 -5.61 -18.10
C ALA A 92 5.87 -7.07 -18.62
N GLY A 93 4.69 -7.65 -18.90
CA GLY A 93 4.56 -9.02 -19.38
C GLY A 93 4.63 -10.10 -18.28
N ASN A 94 4.81 -9.73 -17.02
CA ASN A 94 4.81 -10.66 -15.89
C ASN A 94 3.51 -10.49 -15.06
N PRO A 95 2.51 -11.39 -15.23
CA PRO A 95 1.23 -11.28 -14.54
C PRO A 95 1.32 -11.59 -13.04
N GLU A 96 2.43 -12.14 -12.56
CA GLU A 96 2.66 -12.41 -11.14
C GLU A 96 3.24 -11.20 -10.38
N THR A 97 3.33 -10.04 -11.02
CA THR A 97 3.75 -8.78 -10.38
C THR A 97 2.59 -7.81 -10.23
N LEU A 98 2.83 -6.67 -9.59
CA LEU A 98 1.81 -5.63 -9.40
C LEU A 98 1.21 -5.20 -10.75
N PRO A 99 -0.11 -4.91 -10.81
CA PRO A 99 -0.73 -4.42 -12.05
C PRO A 99 -0.24 -3.03 -12.47
N SER A 100 0.28 -2.25 -11.51
CA SER A 100 0.82 -0.90 -11.69
C SER A 100 1.73 -0.52 -10.53
N ASP A 101 2.71 0.36 -10.77
CA ASP A 101 3.53 0.99 -9.73
C ASP A 101 2.83 2.16 -9.03
N ILE A 102 1.64 2.52 -9.46
CA ILE A 102 0.81 3.53 -8.81
C ILE A 102 -0.16 2.82 -7.88
N ILE A 103 0.22 2.75 -6.60
CA ILE A 103 -0.59 2.13 -5.56
C ILE A 103 -1.57 3.16 -5.01
N ARG A 104 -2.82 2.74 -4.78
CA ARG A 104 -3.89 3.60 -4.28
C ARG A 104 -4.31 3.25 -2.87
N ASP A 105 -4.44 1.95 -2.58
CA ASP A 105 -4.85 1.47 -1.26
C ASP A 105 -4.37 0.06 -0.99
N ILE A 106 -4.38 -0.33 0.29
CA ILE A 106 -3.94 -1.63 0.77
C ILE A 106 -4.94 -2.10 1.82
N ALA A 107 -5.53 -3.29 1.64
CA ALA A 107 -6.41 -3.91 2.62
C ALA A 107 -5.92 -5.32 2.97
N PRO A 108 -5.82 -5.68 4.26
CA PRO A 108 -5.42 -7.03 4.65
C PRO A 108 -6.53 -8.04 4.38
N TYR A 109 -6.14 -9.23 3.93
CA TYR A 109 -7.03 -10.38 3.75
C TYR A 109 -6.31 -11.66 4.13
N GLN A 110 -6.64 -12.25 5.28
CA GLN A 110 -5.94 -13.44 5.81
C GLN A 110 -4.42 -13.19 5.85
N ASP A 111 -3.61 -14.05 5.23
CA ASP A 111 -2.15 -13.91 5.14
C ASP A 111 -1.70 -13.09 3.91
N HIS A 112 -2.64 -12.52 3.17
CA HIS A 112 -2.43 -11.76 1.94
C HIS A 112 -2.78 -10.28 2.11
N LEU A 113 -2.46 -9.49 1.09
CA LEU A 113 -2.89 -8.11 0.96
C LEU A 113 -3.65 -7.93 -0.35
N VAL A 114 -4.78 -7.25 -0.30
CA VAL A 114 -5.44 -6.71 -1.50
C VAL A 114 -4.78 -5.38 -1.81
N ILE A 115 -4.15 -5.28 -2.98
CA ILE A 115 -3.47 -4.07 -3.45
C ILE A 115 -4.29 -3.44 -4.56
N ALA A 116 -4.82 -2.25 -4.27
CA ALA A 116 -5.52 -1.44 -5.25
C ALA A 116 -4.54 -0.53 -5.99
N THR A 117 -4.62 -0.52 -7.32
CA THR A 117 -3.70 0.25 -8.17
C THR A 117 -4.43 1.10 -9.20
N GLN A 118 -3.67 1.91 -9.91
CA GLN A 118 -4.14 2.67 -11.06
C GLN A 118 -4.61 1.77 -12.23
N ASN A 119 -4.23 0.49 -12.25
CA ASN A 119 -4.55 -0.45 -13.32
C ASN A 119 -5.07 -1.80 -12.77
N GLY A 120 -6.04 -1.75 -11.88
CA GLY A 120 -6.68 -2.93 -11.32
C GLY A 120 -6.22 -3.28 -9.91
N ILE A 121 -6.57 -4.49 -9.51
CA ILE A 121 -6.37 -5.03 -8.16
C ILE A 121 -5.62 -6.35 -8.24
N CYS A 122 -4.76 -6.61 -7.28
CA CYS A 122 -4.19 -7.93 -7.08
C CYS A 122 -4.31 -8.41 -5.64
N LEU A 123 -4.30 -9.72 -5.48
CA LEU A 123 -4.06 -10.39 -4.21
C LEU A 123 -2.56 -10.67 -4.11
N PHE A 124 -1.89 -9.97 -3.21
CA PHE A 124 -0.45 -10.05 -3.01
C PHE A 124 -0.12 -11.01 -1.87
N ASP A 125 0.80 -11.92 -2.11
CA ASP A 125 1.31 -12.86 -1.11
C ASP A 125 2.64 -12.32 -0.51
N PRO A 126 2.64 -11.86 0.75
CA PRO A 126 3.86 -11.39 1.42
C PRO A 126 4.95 -12.45 1.58
N ALA A 127 4.60 -13.75 1.55
CA ALA A 127 5.56 -14.83 1.76
C ALA A 127 6.50 -15.02 0.56
N ASN A 128 6.02 -14.76 -0.67
CA ASN A 128 6.80 -14.94 -1.89
C ASN A 128 6.92 -13.69 -2.77
N GLY A 129 6.18 -12.62 -2.45
CA GLY A 129 6.17 -11.36 -3.19
C GLY A 129 5.40 -11.39 -4.51
N LYS A 130 4.59 -12.43 -4.73
CA LYS A 130 3.82 -12.58 -5.96
C LYS A 130 2.42 -12.01 -5.85
N CYS A 131 1.90 -11.56 -6.98
CA CYS A 131 0.54 -11.08 -7.17
C CYS A 131 -0.29 -12.08 -7.98
N GLN A 132 -1.52 -12.27 -7.55
CA GLN A 132 -2.59 -12.77 -8.40
C GLN A 132 -3.46 -11.60 -8.82
N GLN A 133 -3.44 -11.24 -10.09
CA GLN A 133 -4.28 -10.15 -10.60
C GLN A 133 -5.74 -10.60 -10.63
N LEU A 134 -6.64 -9.78 -10.08
CA LEU A 134 -8.05 -10.09 -9.96
C LEU A 134 -8.86 -9.46 -11.11
N PHE A 135 -9.96 -10.11 -11.49
CA PHE A 135 -10.98 -9.61 -12.43
C PHE A 135 -10.51 -9.37 -13.87
N GLN A 136 -9.36 -9.88 -14.29
CA GLN A 136 -8.78 -9.63 -15.63
C GLN A 136 -9.71 -10.04 -16.77
N ASP A 137 -10.40 -11.18 -16.64
CA ASP A 137 -11.20 -11.80 -17.70
C ASP A 137 -12.71 -11.55 -17.59
N SER A 138 -13.17 -10.81 -16.58
CA SER A 138 -14.58 -10.50 -16.40
C SER A 138 -14.99 -9.20 -17.07
N LYS A 139 -16.30 -9.09 -17.42
CA LYS A 139 -16.86 -7.83 -17.94
C LYS A 139 -16.73 -6.70 -16.91
N GLU A 140 -16.95 -7.00 -15.65
CA GLU A 140 -16.80 -6.08 -14.52
C GLU A 140 -15.34 -5.67 -14.34
N GLY A 141 -14.40 -6.59 -14.53
CA GLY A 141 -12.96 -6.32 -14.41
C GLY A 141 -12.43 -5.27 -15.39
N LYS A 142 -13.07 -5.14 -16.56
CA LYS A 142 -12.76 -4.06 -17.50
C LYS A 142 -13.08 -2.68 -16.94
N LYS A 143 -13.99 -2.59 -15.96
CA LYS A 143 -14.37 -1.37 -15.26
C LYS A 143 -13.56 -1.13 -13.98
N ILE A 144 -13.01 -2.20 -13.38
CA ILE A 144 -12.22 -2.14 -12.15
C ILE A 144 -10.74 -1.89 -12.52
N LYS A 145 -10.43 -0.73 -13.09
CA LYS A 145 -9.05 -0.37 -13.46
C LYS A 145 -8.48 0.70 -12.55
N MET A 146 -9.00 1.90 -12.58
CA MET A 146 -8.55 2.99 -11.72
C MET A 146 -9.22 2.86 -10.36
N VAL A 147 -8.63 2.09 -9.46
CA VAL A 147 -9.19 1.83 -8.13
C VAL A 147 -8.69 2.88 -7.15
N ALA A 148 -9.63 3.56 -6.50
CA ALA A 148 -9.33 4.61 -5.53
C ALA A 148 -9.20 4.08 -4.11
N ASP A 149 -10.04 3.09 -3.74
CA ASP A 149 -10.14 2.61 -2.37
C ASP A 149 -10.66 1.17 -2.34
N VAL A 150 -10.24 0.39 -1.35
CA VAL A 150 -10.71 -0.97 -1.09
C VAL A 150 -10.89 -1.18 0.41
N THR A 151 -11.96 -1.84 0.81
CA THR A 151 -12.21 -2.16 2.20
C THR A 151 -13.01 -3.44 2.34
N PHE A 152 -12.79 -4.18 3.43
CA PHE A 152 -13.63 -5.31 3.81
C PHE A 152 -14.70 -4.89 4.81
N ASP A 153 -15.93 -5.34 4.60
CA ASP A 153 -16.96 -5.20 5.61
C ASP A 153 -16.87 -6.33 6.67
N SER A 154 -17.71 -6.25 7.69
CA SER A 154 -17.76 -7.23 8.79
C SER A 154 -18.16 -8.64 8.34
N ASN A 155 -18.73 -8.79 7.15
CA ASN A 155 -19.12 -10.06 6.56
C ASN A 155 -18.04 -10.67 5.65
N GLY A 156 -16.89 -10.01 5.51
CA GLY A 156 -15.79 -10.43 4.65
C GLY A 156 -15.99 -10.13 3.17
N THR A 157 -16.91 -9.23 2.82
CA THR A 157 -17.08 -8.75 1.46
C THR A 157 -16.09 -7.63 1.18
N LEU A 158 -15.33 -7.74 0.09
CA LEU A 158 -14.46 -6.69 -0.41
C LEU A 158 -15.29 -5.67 -1.18
N TRP A 159 -15.26 -4.42 -0.76
CA TRP A 159 -15.83 -3.27 -1.46
C TRP A 159 -14.75 -2.52 -2.20
N ILE A 160 -15.00 -2.18 -3.45
CA ILE A 160 -14.04 -1.60 -4.39
C ILE A 160 -14.62 -0.32 -4.97
N ALA A 161 -13.99 0.81 -4.70
CA ALA A 161 -14.32 2.09 -5.33
C ALA A 161 -13.49 2.28 -6.59
N ALA A 162 -14.11 2.16 -7.77
CA ALA A 162 -13.45 2.36 -9.05
C ALA A 162 -13.77 3.76 -9.60
N THR A 163 -12.75 4.55 -9.87
CA THR A 163 -12.90 5.94 -10.32
C THR A 163 -13.64 6.03 -11.63
N GLY A 164 -14.77 6.76 -11.63
CA GLY A 164 -15.62 6.94 -12.80
C GLY A 164 -16.58 5.79 -13.11
N GLU A 165 -16.47 4.66 -12.39
CA GLU A 165 -17.28 3.46 -12.64
C GLU A 165 -18.22 3.09 -11.48
N GLY A 166 -17.96 3.64 -10.27
CA GLY A 166 -18.78 3.42 -9.08
C GLY A 166 -18.16 2.42 -8.10
N VAL A 167 -19.04 1.69 -7.39
CA VAL A 167 -18.65 0.76 -6.33
C VAL A 167 -19.01 -0.67 -6.73
N PHE A 168 -18.08 -1.58 -6.55
CA PHE A 168 -18.24 -3.01 -6.78
C PHE A 168 -18.05 -3.78 -5.49
N SER A 169 -18.63 -4.95 -5.39
CA SER A 169 -18.43 -5.87 -4.29
C SER A 169 -17.96 -7.24 -4.78
N TYR A 170 -17.08 -7.85 -4.01
CA TYR A 170 -16.55 -9.19 -4.30
C TYR A 170 -16.38 -9.99 -3.02
N ARG A 171 -16.60 -11.29 -3.11
CA ARG A 171 -16.38 -12.22 -2.02
C ARG A 171 -15.42 -13.31 -2.48
N PHE A 172 -14.35 -13.49 -1.72
CA PHE A 172 -13.47 -14.64 -1.93
C PHE A 172 -14.17 -15.91 -1.43
N ASP A 173 -14.08 -16.98 -2.19
CA ASP A 173 -14.64 -18.31 -1.84
C ASP A 173 -13.78 -19.00 -0.75
#